data_e672f39c890123b00c0de4966f05d8e4
#
_entry.id   e672f39c890123b00c0de4966f05d8e4
#
_cell.length_a   1.000
_cell.length_b   1.000
_cell.length_c   1.000
_cell.angle_alpha   90.00
_cell.angle_beta   90.00
_cell.angle_gamma   90.00
#
_symmetry.space_group_name_H-M   'P 1'
#
loop_
_entity.id
_entity.type
_entity.pdbx_description
1 polymer ?
#
loop_
_entity_poly.entity_id
_entity_poly.type
_entity_poly.pdbx_seq_one_letter_code
_entity_poly.pdbx_strand_id
1 'polypeptide(L)'
;VYANPNKYFDQVIEIDLSTLEPHLNGPFTPDRATPVSAMKKEAEKNGWPKEVEVGLIGSCTNSSYEDISRAASIAKQAIDKKLKVQAEYTITPGSEQVRYTVQRDGFLDDLEKIGGVVLANACGPCIGQWARHTNDPDKKNTIVTSFNRNFAKRNDGNPQTHAFVASPELVTALAIAGDLTFNPVTDSLVNENGEKVMLDPPSGLELPAKGYEVEDAGYQAPAADGSHIQVDVKPDSERLQL
;
A
#
# COMPACT_ATOMS: atom_id res chain seq x y z
N VAL A 1 -11.29 33.57 15.91
CA VAL A 1 -10.44 32.39 16.12
C VAL A 1 -9.19 32.50 15.27
N TYR A 2 -9.27 32.64 13.94
CA TYR A 2 -8.10 32.69 13.04
C TYR A 2 -7.09 33.82 13.33
N ALA A 3 -7.58 34.99 13.75
CA ALA A 3 -6.71 36.13 14.04
C ALA A 3 -5.83 35.98 15.32
N ASN A 4 -6.25 35.08 16.22
CA ASN A 4 -5.50 34.78 17.44
C ASN A 4 -5.84 33.38 17.94
N PRO A 5 -5.30 32.33 17.31
CA PRO A 5 -5.63 30.93 17.66
C PRO A 5 -5.16 30.56 19.07
N ASN A 6 -4.03 31.09 19.55
CA ASN A 6 -3.49 30.78 20.88
C ASN A 6 -4.42 31.23 22.04
N LYS A 7 -5.39 32.10 21.76
CA LYS A 7 -6.41 32.46 22.76
C LYS A 7 -7.47 31.38 22.95
N TYR A 8 -7.65 30.47 21.98
CA TYR A 8 -8.78 29.54 21.89
C TYR A 8 -8.36 28.08 21.92
N PHE A 9 -7.09 27.78 21.66
CA PHE A 9 -6.55 26.43 21.61
C PHE A 9 -5.34 26.30 22.54
N ASP A 10 -5.20 25.13 23.16
CA ASP A 10 -4.09 24.83 24.06
C ASP A 10 -2.78 24.63 23.31
N GLN A 11 -2.87 24.22 22.04
CA GLN A 11 -1.71 24.04 21.15
C GLN A 11 -2.07 24.44 19.71
N VAL A 12 -1.16 25.13 19.05
CA VAL A 12 -1.25 25.46 17.61
C VAL A 12 -0.08 24.79 16.90
N ILE A 13 -0.36 24.01 15.87
CA ILE A 13 0.63 23.34 15.02
C ILE A 13 0.58 24.01 13.66
N GLU A 14 1.72 24.54 13.21
CA GLU A 14 1.87 25.13 11.88
C GLU A 14 2.67 24.17 10.99
N ILE A 15 2.13 23.85 9.81
CA ILE A 15 2.79 23.00 8.81
C ILE A 15 2.91 23.80 7.53
N ASP A 16 4.15 24.07 7.11
CA ASP A 16 4.44 24.70 5.83
C ASP A 16 4.42 23.64 4.72
N LEU A 17 3.37 23.65 3.93
CA LEU A 17 3.18 22.69 2.82
C LEU A 17 4.23 22.86 1.72
N SER A 18 4.90 24.02 1.63
CA SER A 18 5.96 24.24 0.62
C SER A 18 7.26 23.50 0.94
N THR A 19 7.44 23.12 2.20
CA THR A 19 8.61 22.36 2.68
C THR A 19 8.29 20.91 3.00
N LEU A 20 7.01 20.51 2.91
CA LEU A 20 6.58 19.15 3.21
C LEU A 20 7.05 18.19 2.12
N GLU A 21 7.75 17.15 2.54
CA GLU A 21 8.17 16.05 1.68
C GLU A 21 7.48 14.73 2.08
N PRO A 22 7.47 13.70 1.22
CA PRO A 22 6.95 12.39 1.58
C PRO A 22 7.69 11.77 2.77
N HIS A 23 6.93 11.04 3.61
CA HIS A 23 7.46 10.37 4.81
C HIS A 23 7.14 8.88 4.79
N LEU A 24 8.00 8.10 5.43
CA LEU A 24 7.72 6.70 5.78
C LEU A 24 7.53 6.58 7.29
N ASN A 25 6.48 5.87 7.68
CA ASN A 25 6.22 5.54 9.07
C ASN A 25 6.83 4.19 9.42
N GLY A 26 7.53 4.10 10.55
CA GLY A 26 8.10 2.85 11.05
C GLY A 26 9.63 2.83 11.12
N PRO A 27 10.24 1.63 11.28
CA PRO A 27 9.59 0.33 11.44
C PRO A 27 9.12 0.08 12.88
N PHE A 28 8.28 -0.93 13.08
CA PHE A 28 7.82 -1.49 14.37
C PHE A 28 6.93 -0.58 15.23
N THR A 29 6.66 0.64 14.85
CA THR A 29 5.88 1.61 15.62
C THR A 29 5.15 2.58 14.68
N PRO A 30 3.94 3.03 15.04
CA PRO A 30 3.25 4.10 14.30
C PRO A 30 3.81 5.50 14.60
N ASP A 31 4.64 5.64 15.65
CA ASP A 31 5.05 6.95 16.17
C ASP A 31 6.31 7.53 15.48
N ARG A 32 6.91 6.75 14.59
CA ARG A 32 8.13 7.17 13.89
C ARG A 32 7.81 7.56 12.45
N ALA A 33 7.98 8.82 12.13
CA ALA A 33 7.93 9.34 10.77
C ALA A 33 9.34 9.77 10.32
N THR A 34 9.79 9.26 9.17
CA THR A 34 11.08 9.59 8.59
C THR A 34 10.87 10.19 7.20
N PRO A 35 11.30 11.44 6.94
CA PRO A 35 11.22 12.02 5.60
C PRO A 35 12.11 11.25 4.62
N VAL A 36 11.70 11.16 3.36
CA VAL A 36 12.44 10.42 2.32
C VAL A 36 13.87 10.91 2.17
N SER A 37 14.12 12.20 2.34
CA SER A 37 15.46 12.81 2.29
C SER A 37 16.40 12.31 3.41
N ALA A 38 15.85 11.90 4.56
CA ALA A 38 16.61 11.39 5.69
C ALA A 38 16.69 9.85 5.73
N MET A 39 15.91 9.14 4.91
CA MET A 39 15.76 7.69 5.00
C MET A 39 17.09 6.95 4.89
N LYS A 40 17.97 7.34 3.99
CA LYS A 40 19.29 6.71 3.82
C LYS A 40 20.11 6.77 5.11
N LYS A 41 20.19 7.96 5.72
CA LYS A 41 20.94 8.18 6.97
C LYS A 41 20.34 7.40 8.14
N GLU A 42 19.01 7.39 8.24
CA GLU A 42 18.32 6.67 9.32
C GLU A 42 18.43 5.15 9.13
N ALA A 43 18.35 4.63 7.91
CA ALA A 43 18.56 3.22 7.63
C ALA A 43 19.97 2.77 8.02
N GLU A 44 21.00 3.52 7.65
CA GLU A 44 22.40 3.26 8.02
C GLU A 44 22.62 3.29 9.53
N LYS A 45 22.12 4.32 10.18
CA LYS A 45 22.26 4.51 11.63
C LYS A 45 21.61 3.37 12.44
N ASN A 46 20.47 2.87 11.98
CA ASN A 46 19.69 1.86 12.70
C ASN A 46 19.90 0.43 12.18
N GLY A 47 20.71 0.24 11.15
CA GLY A 47 20.97 -1.07 10.53
C GLY A 47 19.72 -1.69 9.91
N TRP A 48 18.86 -0.88 9.27
CA TRP A 48 17.70 -1.37 8.55
C TRP A 48 18.11 -1.96 7.20
N PRO A 49 17.53 -3.09 6.79
CA PRO A 49 17.72 -3.61 5.44
C PRO A 49 17.24 -2.58 4.41
N LYS A 50 18.09 -2.29 3.42
CA LYS A 50 17.77 -1.31 2.37
C LYS A 50 16.98 -1.92 1.22
N GLU A 51 17.22 -3.20 0.93
CA GLU A 51 16.48 -3.93 -0.10
C GLU A 51 15.01 -4.04 0.29
N VAL A 52 14.12 -3.57 -0.58
CA VAL A 52 12.69 -3.74 -0.45
C VAL A 52 12.31 -5.07 -1.08
N GLU A 53 11.95 -6.06 -0.25
CA GLU A 53 11.55 -7.36 -0.75
C GLU A 53 10.12 -7.34 -1.29
N VAL A 54 9.21 -6.60 -0.63
CA VAL A 54 7.80 -6.52 -1.04
C VAL A 54 7.26 -5.10 -0.90
N GLY A 55 6.57 -4.65 -1.93
CA GLY A 55 5.68 -3.49 -1.92
C GLY A 55 4.22 -3.94 -1.93
N LEU A 56 3.41 -3.43 -1.01
CA LEU A 56 1.98 -3.76 -0.95
C LEU A 56 1.17 -2.47 -0.93
N ILE A 57 0.33 -2.27 -1.94
CA ILE A 57 -0.64 -1.18 -1.93
C ILE A 57 -2.05 -1.70 -1.75
N GLY A 58 -2.88 -0.88 -1.11
CA GLY A 58 -4.28 -1.18 -0.89
C GLY A 58 -4.57 -1.70 0.50
N SER A 59 -5.77 -1.67 0.81
CA SER A 59 -6.52 -2.19 1.95
C SER A 59 -7.92 -1.55 1.84
N CYS A 60 -8.82 -1.77 2.75
CA CYS A 60 -10.10 -1.03 2.78
C CYS A 60 -9.93 0.49 3.01
N THR A 61 -8.75 0.95 3.47
CA THR A 61 -8.51 2.34 3.84
C THR A 61 -7.76 3.12 2.75
N ASN A 62 -6.67 2.58 2.21
CA ASN A 62 -5.76 3.27 1.30
C ASN A 62 -5.72 2.58 -0.07
N SER A 63 -6.89 2.44 -0.68
CA SER A 63 -7.08 1.92 -2.04
C SER A 63 -8.40 2.43 -2.63
N SER A 64 -8.69 3.70 -2.38
CA SER A 64 -9.73 4.44 -3.07
C SER A 64 -9.42 4.54 -4.56
N TYR A 65 -10.37 5.04 -5.32
CA TYR A 65 -10.16 5.33 -6.74
C TYR A 65 -8.99 6.31 -6.94
N GLU A 66 -8.89 7.34 -6.09
CA GLU A 66 -7.78 8.30 -6.13
C GLU A 66 -6.45 7.63 -5.80
N ASP A 67 -6.36 6.84 -4.74
CA ASP A 67 -5.14 6.15 -4.33
C ASP A 67 -4.60 5.26 -5.46
N ILE A 68 -5.47 4.44 -6.06
CA ILE A 68 -5.09 3.56 -7.17
C ILE A 68 -4.73 4.37 -8.42
N SER A 69 -5.44 5.45 -8.73
CA SER A 69 -5.12 6.29 -9.89
C SER A 69 -3.74 6.96 -9.76
N ARG A 70 -3.38 7.41 -8.55
CA ARG A 70 -2.06 7.98 -8.25
C ARG A 70 -0.94 6.94 -8.39
N ALA A 71 -1.12 5.74 -7.85
CA ALA A 71 -0.19 4.64 -8.02
C ALA A 71 -0.04 4.23 -9.49
N ALA A 72 -1.15 4.16 -10.24
CA ALA A 72 -1.16 3.85 -11.66
C ALA A 72 -0.44 4.93 -12.49
N SER A 73 -0.49 6.21 -12.08
CA SER A 73 0.26 7.28 -12.75
C SER A 73 1.78 7.06 -12.67
N ILE A 74 2.27 6.56 -11.54
CA ILE A 74 3.68 6.15 -11.37
C ILE A 74 3.98 4.92 -12.22
N ALA A 75 3.08 3.94 -12.24
CA ALA A 75 3.23 2.74 -13.09
C ALA A 75 3.32 3.10 -14.57
N LYS A 76 2.45 4.01 -15.04
CA LYS A 76 2.49 4.51 -16.43
C LYS A 76 3.82 5.18 -16.77
N GLN A 77 4.32 6.03 -15.88
CA GLN A 77 5.65 6.62 -16.06
C GLN A 77 6.75 5.55 -16.13
N ALA A 78 6.66 4.51 -15.29
CA ALA A 78 7.61 3.40 -15.31
C ALA A 78 7.58 2.66 -16.66
N ILE A 79 6.39 2.40 -17.21
CA ILE A 79 6.22 1.79 -18.55
C ILE A 79 6.89 2.66 -19.62
N ASP A 80 6.55 3.97 -19.65
CA ASP A 80 7.05 4.91 -20.64
C ASP A 80 8.59 5.06 -20.55
N LYS A 81 9.14 4.98 -19.33
CA LYS A 81 10.58 5.09 -19.04
C LYS A 81 11.31 3.73 -19.03
N LYS A 82 10.62 2.63 -19.39
CA LYS A 82 11.17 1.25 -19.41
C LYS A 82 11.73 0.79 -18.07
N LEU A 83 11.01 1.06 -17.01
CA LEU A 83 11.26 0.57 -15.66
C LEU A 83 10.28 -0.55 -15.33
N LYS A 84 10.69 -1.46 -14.44
CA LYS A 84 9.85 -2.50 -13.83
C LYS A 84 10.10 -2.54 -12.34
N VAL A 85 9.19 -3.13 -11.60
CA VAL A 85 9.41 -3.37 -10.18
C VAL A 85 10.60 -4.31 -9.95
N GLN A 86 11.38 -3.98 -8.92
CA GLN A 86 12.50 -4.80 -8.45
C GLN A 86 12.10 -5.63 -7.24
N ALA A 87 11.02 -5.27 -6.56
CA ALA A 87 10.43 -5.98 -5.43
C ALA A 87 9.20 -6.79 -5.87
N GLU A 88 8.79 -7.78 -5.09
CA GLU A 88 7.43 -8.32 -5.21
C GLU A 88 6.44 -7.17 -4.99
N TYR A 89 5.45 -7.02 -5.89
CA TYR A 89 4.53 -5.91 -5.81
C TYR A 89 3.08 -6.39 -5.89
N THR A 90 2.31 -6.14 -4.84
CA THR A 90 0.93 -6.60 -4.73
C THR A 90 -0.05 -5.45 -4.52
N ILE A 91 -1.22 -5.58 -5.13
CA ILE A 91 -2.27 -4.58 -5.13
C ILE A 91 -3.57 -5.19 -4.58
N THR A 92 -4.14 -4.58 -3.54
CA THR A 92 -5.45 -4.97 -3.01
C THR A 92 -6.42 -3.81 -3.15
N PRO A 93 -7.33 -3.80 -4.12
CA PRO A 93 -8.37 -2.77 -4.24
C PRO A 93 -9.27 -2.71 -3.00
N GLY A 94 -9.86 -1.54 -2.72
CA GLY A 94 -10.61 -1.30 -1.48
C GLY A 94 -11.95 -2.03 -1.38
N SER A 95 -12.55 -2.34 -2.52
CA SER A 95 -13.80 -3.09 -2.65
C SER A 95 -13.93 -3.64 -4.06
N GLU A 96 -14.86 -4.56 -4.28
CA GLU A 96 -15.16 -5.05 -5.63
C GLU A 96 -15.62 -3.91 -6.55
N GLN A 97 -16.43 -2.99 -6.06
CA GLN A 97 -16.85 -1.84 -6.83
C GLN A 97 -15.68 -0.96 -7.27
N VAL A 98 -14.74 -0.68 -6.37
CA VAL A 98 -13.50 0.03 -6.71
C VAL A 98 -12.68 -0.79 -7.71
N ARG A 99 -12.53 -2.10 -7.49
CA ARG A 99 -11.76 -2.99 -8.39
C ARG A 99 -12.29 -2.93 -9.82
N TYR A 100 -13.59 -3.15 -10.01
CA TYR A 100 -14.19 -3.08 -11.36
C TYR A 100 -14.07 -1.70 -11.98
N THR A 101 -14.20 -0.64 -11.17
CA THR A 101 -14.07 0.74 -11.66
C THR A 101 -12.65 1.05 -12.15
N VAL A 102 -11.63 0.74 -11.33
CA VAL A 102 -10.22 0.99 -11.69
C VAL A 102 -9.73 0.06 -12.80
N GLN A 103 -10.28 -1.15 -12.91
CA GLN A 103 -10.02 -2.06 -14.03
C GLN A 103 -10.62 -1.52 -15.34
N ARG A 104 -11.89 -1.10 -15.31
CA ARG A 104 -12.55 -0.45 -16.47
C ARG A 104 -11.75 0.75 -16.99
N ASP A 105 -11.20 1.53 -16.08
CA ASP A 105 -10.46 2.75 -16.42
C ASP A 105 -8.96 2.48 -16.71
N GLY A 106 -8.52 1.21 -16.72
CA GLY A 106 -7.20 0.76 -17.17
C GLY A 106 -6.07 0.87 -16.13
N PHE A 107 -6.37 1.25 -14.89
CA PHE A 107 -5.34 1.46 -13.87
C PHE A 107 -4.69 0.14 -13.40
N LEU A 108 -5.47 -0.93 -13.29
CA LEU A 108 -4.91 -2.24 -12.93
C LEU A 108 -3.99 -2.76 -14.02
N ASP A 109 -4.33 -2.56 -15.30
CA ASP A 109 -3.49 -2.97 -16.42
C ASP A 109 -2.11 -2.32 -16.38
N ASP A 110 -2.04 -1.02 -16.02
CA ASP A 110 -0.75 -0.32 -15.92
C ASP A 110 0.08 -0.84 -14.72
N LEU A 111 -0.56 -1.13 -13.59
CA LEU A 111 0.10 -1.72 -12.43
C LEU A 111 0.60 -3.15 -12.71
N GLU A 112 -0.18 -3.96 -13.41
CA GLU A 112 0.21 -5.33 -13.80
C GLU A 112 1.35 -5.32 -14.83
N LYS A 113 1.37 -4.38 -15.79
CA LYS A 113 2.44 -4.26 -16.79
C LYS A 113 3.82 -4.02 -16.18
N ILE A 114 3.92 -3.34 -15.07
CA ILE A 114 5.20 -3.14 -14.37
C ILE A 114 5.60 -4.34 -13.50
N GLY A 115 4.75 -5.34 -13.37
CA GLY A 115 4.99 -6.57 -12.60
C GLY A 115 4.16 -6.68 -11.33
N GLY A 116 3.13 -5.85 -11.15
CA GLY A 116 2.20 -5.93 -10.03
C GLY A 116 1.26 -7.14 -10.13
N VAL A 117 0.84 -7.65 -8.99
CA VAL A 117 -0.13 -8.75 -8.86
C VAL A 117 -1.35 -8.24 -8.10
N VAL A 118 -2.51 -8.29 -8.75
CA VAL A 118 -3.77 -7.87 -8.13
C VAL A 118 -4.32 -9.03 -7.29
N LEU A 119 -4.49 -8.78 -5.99
CA LEU A 119 -5.04 -9.73 -5.03
C LEU A 119 -6.55 -9.54 -4.88
N ALA A 120 -7.20 -10.56 -4.33
CA ALA A 120 -8.59 -10.45 -3.89
C ALA A 120 -8.75 -9.39 -2.80
N ASN A 121 -9.94 -8.77 -2.75
CA ASN A 121 -10.29 -7.76 -1.74
C ASN A 121 -10.45 -8.40 -0.36
N ALA A 122 -9.34 -8.60 0.32
CA ALA A 122 -9.29 -9.22 1.64
C ALA A 122 -8.28 -8.50 2.54
N CYS A 123 -8.48 -8.61 3.84
CA CYS A 123 -7.61 -7.99 4.82
C CYS A 123 -6.22 -8.66 4.92
N GLY A 124 -6.07 -9.93 4.59
CA GLY A 124 -4.82 -10.70 4.50
C GLY A 124 -3.59 -10.10 5.17
N PRO A 125 -2.61 -9.61 4.40
CA PRO A 125 -1.39 -9.01 4.94
C PRO A 125 -1.63 -7.83 5.89
N CYS A 126 -2.71 -7.06 5.70
CA CYS A 126 -3.01 -5.89 6.53
C CYS A 126 -3.33 -6.27 7.99
N ILE A 127 -3.85 -7.47 8.25
CA ILE A 127 -4.23 -7.93 9.60
C ILE A 127 -3.34 -9.05 10.14
N GLY A 128 -2.24 -9.37 9.46
CA GLY A 128 -1.32 -10.41 9.90
C GLY A 128 -1.68 -11.82 9.44
N GLN A 129 -2.58 -11.96 8.49
CA GLN A 129 -2.92 -13.24 7.84
C GLN A 129 -2.20 -13.37 6.50
N TRP A 130 -0.89 -13.36 6.56
CA TRP A 130 -0.03 -13.48 5.40
C TRP A 130 1.02 -14.56 5.60
N ALA A 131 0.83 -15.67 4.90
CA ALA A 131 1.81 -16.75 4.86
C ALA A 131 2.91 -16.38 3.86
N ARG A 132 3.82 -15.52 4.28
CA ARG A 132 4.99 -15.14 3.48
C ARG A 132 6.04 -16.23 3.61
N HIS A 133 6.40 -16.84 2.50
CA HIS A 133 7.47 -17.84 2.45
C HIS A 133 8.81 -17.13 2.26
N THR A 134 9.49 -16.84 3.35
CA THR A 134 10.88 -16.35 3.29
C THR A 134 11.83 -17.54 3.32
N ASN A 135 12.90 -17.47 2.54
CA ASN A 135 13.94 -18.50 2.51
C ASN A 135 14.71 -18.59 3.85
N ASP A 136 14.71 -17.50 4.63
CA ASP A 136 15.38 -17.42 5.92
C ASP A 136 14.54 -16.55 6.88
N PRO A 137 13.77 -17.16 7.79
CA PRO A 137 12.92 -16.44 8.73
C PRO A 137 13.71 -15.63 9.78
N ASP A 138 14.98 -15.90 9.97
CA ASP A 138 15.85 -15.17 10.90
C ASP A 138 16.53 -13.96 10.25
N LYS A 139 16.51 -13.88 8.93
CA LYS A 139 17.09 -12.75 8.19
C LYS A 139 16.19 -11.52 8.30
N LYS A 140 16.79 -10.38 8.66
CA LYS A 140 16.12 -9.08 8.57
C LYS A 140 15.72 -8.79 7.12
N ASN A 141 14.50 -8.32 6.93
CA ASN A 141 13.97 -7.96 5.62
C ASN A 141 13.12 -6.69 5.73
N THR A 142 12.89 -6.03 4.60
CA THR A 142 12.07 -4.81 4.53
C THR A 142 10.89 -5.01 3.61
N ILE A 143 9.71 -4.59 4.08
CA ILE A 143 8.52 -4.41 3.28
C ILE A 143 8.03 -2.97 3.37
N VAL A 144 7.43 -2.47 2.30
CA VAL A 144 6.77 -1.16 2.29
C VAL A 144 5.29 -1.35 1.95
N THR A 145 4.41 -0.70 2.70
CA THR A 145 2.97 -0.89 2.57
C THR A 145 2.23 0.43 2.59
N SER A 146 1.04 0.48 2.02
CA SER A 146 0.12 1.59 2.22
C SER A 146 -0.95 1.30 3.28
N PHE A 147 -0.65 0.44 4.24
CA PHE A 147 -1.60 0.06 5.28
C PHE A 147 -1.77 1.16 6.33
N ASN A 148 -2.67 0.95 7.27
CA ASN A 148 -3.07 1.96 8.25
C ASN A 148 -2.54 1.70 9.67
N ARG A 149 -1.71 0.67 9.87
CA ARG A 149 -1.16 0.31 11.18
C ARG A 149 0.26 -0.23 11.04
N ASN A 150 1.10 0.10 12.02
CA ASN A 150 2.47 -0.37 12.07
C ASN A 150 2.86 -0.75 13.49
N PHE A 151 3.25 -2.01 13.69
CA PHE A 151 3.88 -2.53 14.89
C PHE A 151 4.58 -3.87 14.56
N ALA A 152 5.43 -4.34 15.43
CA ALA A 152 6.18 -5.58 15.22
C ALA A 152 5.26 -6.77 14.90
N LYS A 153 5.63 -7.59 13.93
CA LYS A 153 4.90 -8.79 13.49
C LYS A 153 3.53 -8.53 12.86
N ARG A 154 3.18 -7.27 12.56
CA ARG A 154 1.83 -6.90 12.12
C ARG A 154 1.39 -7.61 10.85
N ASN A 155 2.27 -7.82 9.88
CA ASN A 155 1.90 -8.26 8.54
C ASN A 155 2.03 -9.78 8.34
N ASP A 156 3.19 -10.34 8.66
CA ASP A 156 3.56 -11.74 8.39
C ASP A 156 3.90 -12.54 9.65
N GLY A 157 3.75 -11.96 10.82
CA GLY A 157 4.10 -12.60 12.08
C GLY A 157 5.60 -12.68 12.37
N ASN A 158 6.47 -12.31 11.42
CA ASN A 158 7.93 -12.39 11.56
C ASN A 158 8.48 -11.16 12.28
N PRO A 159 9.23 -11.34 13.40
CA PRO A 159 9.86 -10.23 14.13
C PRO A 159 11.01 -9.57 13.37
N GLN A 160 11.56 -10.21 12.33
CA GLN A 160 12.64 -9.67 11.51
C GLN A 160 12.13 -8.81 10.34
N THR A 161 10.84 -8.77 10.11
CA THR A 161 10.24 -7.94 9.05
C THR A 161 10.14 -6.49 9.49
N HIS A 162 10.94 -5.63 8.86
CA HIS A 162 10.91 -4.18 9.01
C HIS A 162 9.83 -3.63 8.08
N ALA A 163 8.63 -3.42 8.60
CA ALA A 163 7.51 -2.87 7.86
C ALA A 163 7.53 -1.34 7.93
N PHE A 164 7.45 -0.71 6.76
CA PHE A 164 7.26 0.74 6.63
C PHE A 164 5.91 1.04 5.99
N VAL A 165 5.27 2.11 6.43
CA VAL A 165 3.98 2.56 5.88
C VAL A 165 4.17 3.91 5.19
N ALA A 166 3.65 4.02 3.98
CA ALA A 166 3.69 5.22 3.16
C ALA A 166 2.43 5.32 2.27
N SER A 167 2.32 6.37 1.50
CA SER A 167 1.24 6.51 0.51
C SER A 167 1.38 5.49 -0.63
N PRO A 168 0.29 5.09 -1.30
CA PRO A 168 0.32 4.09 -2.37
C PRO A 168 1.31 4.42 -3.49
N GLU A 169 1.37 5.68 -3.93
CA GLU A 169 2.30 6.12 -4.96
C GLU A 169 3.76 6.05 -4.51
N LEU A 170 4.06 6.34 -3.23
CA LEU A 170 5.42 6.21 -2.70
C LEU A 170 5.83 4.74 -2.57
N VAL A 171 4.91 3.87 -2.13
CA VAL A 171 5.14 2.41 -2.10
C VAL A 171 5.43 1.89 -3.50
N THR A 172 4.68 2.35 -4.53
CA THR A 172 4.90 1.99 -5.92
C THR A 172 6.29 2.41 -6.40
N ALA A 173 6.69 3.65 -6.11
CA ALA A 173 8.03 4.16 -6.47
C ALA A 173 9.15 3.35 -5.80
N LEU A 174 9.00 3.00 -4.51
CA LEU A 174 9.96 2.19 -3.78
C LEU A 174 10.01 0.74 -4.27
N ALA A 175 8.88 0.16 -4.69
CA ALA A 175 8.84 -1.17 -5.30
C ALA A 175 9.56 -1.19 -6.66
N ILE A 176 9.43 -0.12 -7.46
CA ILE A 176 10.18 0.04 -8.72
C ILE A 176 11.68 0.19 -8.44
N ALA A 177 12.06 0.96 -7.42
CA ALA A 177 13.46 1.15 -7.05
C ALA A 177 14.09 -0.10 -6.42
N GLY A 178 13.33 -0.90 -5.69
CA GLY A 178 13.84 -2.03 -4.88
C GLY A 178 14.68 -1.58 -3.68
N ASP A 179 14.70 -0.28 -3.36
CA ASP A 179 15.57 0.31 -2.33
C ASP A 179 14.77 1.26 -1.44
N LEU A 180 14.74 0.96 -0.14
CA LEU A 180 14.12 1.77 0.90
C LEU A 180 14.68 3.20 0.97
N THR A 181 15.94 3.38 0.55
CA THR A 181 16.64 4.67 0.65
C THR A 181 16.51 5.54 -0.59
N PHE A 182 15.77 5.06 -1.60
CA PHE A 182 15.47 5.83 -2.80
C PHE A 182 14.57 7.03 -2.49
N ASN A 183 15.01 8.21 -2.89
CA ASN A 183 14.21 9.42 -2.80
C ASN A 183 13.60 9.74 -4.16
N PRO A 184 12.31 9.49 -4.40
CA PRO A 184 11.69 9.71 -5.70
C PRO A 184 11.66 11.18 -6.15
N VAL A 185 11.91 12.12 -5.23
CA VAL A 185 11.92 13.57 -5.54
C VAL A 185 13.24 14.01 -6.16
N THR A 186 14.36 13.34 -5.80
CA THR A 186 15.71 13.80 -6.18
C THR A 186 16.53 12.77 -6.93
N ASP A 187 16.23 11.49 -6.75
CA ASP A 187 17.05 10.41 -7.25
C ASP A 187 16.60 9.94 -8.63
N SER A 188 17.51 9.38 -9.39
CA SER A 188 17.24 8.75 -10.69
C SER A 188 17.36 7.23 -10.60
N LEU A 189 16.56 6.54 -11.38
CA LEU A 189 16.62 5.10 -11.63
C LEU A 189 17.33 4.83 -12.94
N VAL A 190 17.88 3.62 -13.10
CA VAL A 190 18.47 3.17 -14.37
C VAL A 190 17.46 2.26 -15.07
N ASN A 191 17.07 2.61 -16.28
CA ASN A 191 16.11 1.83 -17.05
C ASN A 191 16.78 0.65 -17.80
N GLU A 192 15.96 -0.15 -18.49
CA GLU A 192 16.45 -1.32 -19.27
C GLU A 192 17.48 -0.96 -20.37
N ASN A 193 17.50 0.30 -20.82
CA ASN A 193 18.48 0.78 -21.80
C ASN A 193 19.78 1.28 -21.15
N GLY A 194 19.90 1.29 -19.82
CA GLY A 194 21.03 1.87 -19.09
C GLY A 194 20.96 3.40 -18.91
N GLU A 195 19.82 4.01 -19.21
CA GLU A 195 19.62 5.46 -19.10
C GLU A 195 19.14 5.84 -17.69
N LYS A 196 19.63 6.98 -17.19
CA LYS A 196 19.14 7.55 -15.94
C LYS A 196 17.83 8.31 -16.19
N VAL A 197 16.78 7.90 -15.49
CA VAL A 197 15.45 8.49 -15.56
C VAL A 197 14.94 8.86 -14.18
N MET A 198 14.15 9.93 -14.07
CA MET A 198 13.48 10.33 -12.83
C MET A 198 12.00 10.08 -12.96
N LEU A 199 11.34 9.81 -11.83
CA LEU A 199 9.89 9.80 -11.74
C LEU A 199 9.39 11.23 -11.52
N ASP A 200 8.32 11.60 -12.21
CA ASP A 200 7.65 12.88 -12.00
C ASP A 200 6.64 12.74 -10.85
N PRO A 201 6.21 13.83 -10.19
CA PRO A 201 5.17 13.78 -9.17
C PRO A 201 3.93 13.02 -9.66
N PRO A 202 3.29 12.20 -8.80
CA PRO A 202 2.11 11.45 -9.18
C PRO A 202 0.93 12.37 -9.48
N SER A 203 0.14 12.01 -10.46
CA SER A 203 -1.18 12.60 -10.71
C SER A 203 -2.27 11.59 -10.36
N GLY A 204 -3.45 12.07 -9.97
CA GLY A 204 -4.56 11.20 -9.64
C GLY A 204 -5.89 11.89 -9.91
N LEU A 205 -6.94 11.08 -9.98
CA LEU A 205 -8.32 11.53 -10.16
C LEU A 205 -9.09 11.25 -8.87
N GLU A 206 -9.72 12.26 -8.30
CA GLU A 206 -10.51 12.12 -7.07
C GLU A 206 -11.70 11.17 -7.26
N LEU A 207 -12.37 11.29 -8.40
CA LEU A 207 -13.58 10.53 -8.72
C LEU A 207 -13.52 10.02 -10.17
N PRO A 208 -14.13 8.84 -10.43
CA PRO A 208 -14.22 8.34 -11.80
C PRO A 208 -15.16 9.19 -12.65
N ALA A 209 -14.67 9.69 -13.80
CA ALA A 209 -15.44 10.56 -14.69
C ALA A 209 -16.74 9.93 -15.20
N LYS A 210 -16.81 8.60 -15.28
CA LYS A 210 -17.99 7.83 -15.71
C LYS A 210 -18.81 7.29 -14.53
N GLY A 211 -18.56 7.76 -13.28
CA GLY A 211 -19.12 7.18 -12.09
C GLY A 211 -18.48 5.82 -11.75
N TYR A 212 -18.86 5.29 -10.60
CA TYR A 212 -18.42 3.95 -10.17
C TYR A 212 -19.14 2.88 -10.98
N GLU A 213 -18.45 1.75 -11.18
CA GLU A 213 -19.04 0.56 -11.79
C GLU A 213 -20.16 0.01 -10.89
N VAL A 214 -21.25 -0.41 -11.51
CA VAL A 214 -22.42 -0.92 -10.80
C VAL A 214 -22.64 -2.42 -11.00
N GLU A 215 -21.92 -3.04 -11.93
CA GLU A 215 -21.99 -4.49 -12.11
C GLU A 215 -21.28 -5.20 -10.95
N ASP A 216 -22.05 -5.99 -10.23
CA ASP A 216 -21.58 -6.84 -9.13
C ASP A 216 -21.51 -8.29 -9.58
N ALA A 217 -20.49 -8.62 -10.37
CA ALA A 217 -20.28 -9.99 -10.85
C ALA A 217 -19.90 -10.96 -9.72
N GLY A 218 -19.55 -10.45 -8.54
CA GLY A 218 -19.22 -11.25 -7.34
C GLY A 218 -20.40 -11.50 -6.41
N TYR A 219 -21.51 -10.80 -6.59
CA TYR A 219 -22.67 -10.96 -5.71
C TYR A 219 -23.39 -12.28 -5.98
N GLN A 220 -23.50 -13.11 -4.96
CA GLN A 220 -24.33 -14.30 -4.95
C GLN A 220 -25.57 -14.03 -4.10
N ALA A 221 -26.72 -13.94 -4.77
CA ALA A 221 -27.98 -13.78 -4.06
C ALA A 221 -28.23 -15.01 -3.17
N PRO A 222 -28.75 -14.83 -1.95
CA PRO A 222 -29.20 -15.95 -1.15
C PRO A 222 -30.30 -16.71 -1.87
N ALA A 223 -30.45 -18.00 -1.56
CA ALA A 223 -31.55 -18.80 -2.09
C ALA A 223 -32.89 -18.13 -1.74
N ALA A 224 -33.84 -18.08 -2.68
CA ALA A 224 -35.18 -17.52 -2.48
C ALA A 224 -35.96 -18.23 -1.36
N ASP A 225 -35.71 -19.51 -1.18
CA ASP A 225 -36.26 -20.34 -0.09
C ASP A 225 -35.10 -21.07 0.61
N GLY A 226 -34.86 -20.72 1.86
CA GLY A 226 -33.85 -21.37 2.73
C GLY A 226 -34.48 -22.32 3.76
N SER A 227 -35.79 -22.59 3.72
CA SER A 227 -36.49 -23.40 4.72
C SER A 227 -35.99 -24.83 4.86
N HIS A 228 -35.34 -25.35 3.80
CA HIS A 228 -34.75 -26.69 3.77
C HIS A 228 -33.29 -26.72 4.27
N ILE A 229 -32.69 -25.54 4.54
CA ILE A 229 -31.31 -25.44 5.03
C ILE A 229 -31.32 -25.70 6.53
N GLN A 230 -30.61 -26.72 6.97
CA GLN A 230 -30.42 -27.01 8.38
C GLN A 230 -28.96 -26.67 8.77
N VAL A 231 -28.80 -26.06 9.93
CA VAL A 231 -27.47 -25.82 10.51
C VAL A 231 -27.12 -27.06 11.33
N ASP A 232 -26.09 -27.76 10.88
CA ASP A 232 -25.56 -28.91 11.62
C ASP A 232 -24.52 -28.42 12.62
N VAL A 233 -24.86 -28.46 13.91
CA VAL A 233 -23.99 -28.07 15.01
C VAL A 233 -23.72 -29.32 15.84
N LYS A 234 -22.45 -29.65 16.10
CA LYS A 234 -22.10 -30.75 16.98
C LYS A 234 -22.76 -30.58 18.35
N PRO A 235 -23.41 -31.62 18.91
CA PRO A 235 -24.13 -31.53 20.17
C PRO A 235 -23.28 -31.07 21.36
N ASP A 236 -21.95 -31.29 21.30
CA ASP A 236 -20.97 -30.94 22.31
C ASP A 236 -20.18 -29.65 21.97
N SER A 237 -20.68 -28.86 21.03
CA SER A 237 -20.01 -27.61 20.65
C SER A 237 -20.11 -26.59 21.79
N GLU A 238 -18.95 -26.11 22.25
CA GLU A 238 -18.85 -25.02 23.22
C GLU A 238 -18.97 -23.63 22.59
N ARG A 239 -18.81 -23.53 21.25
CA ARG A 239 -18.77 -22.26 20.51
C ARG A 239 -20.08 -21.92 19.80
N LEU A 240 -20.73 -22.94 19.24
CA LEU A 240 -21.99 -22.79 18.53
C LEU A 240 -23.06 -23.51 19.32
N GLN A 241 -24.00 -22.75 19.84
CA GLN A 241 -25.18 -23.28 20.55
C GLN A 241 -26.42 -22.75 19.80
N LEU A 242 -27.37 -23.64 19.52
CA LEU A 242 -28.66 -23.33 18.93
C LEU A 242 -29.69 -23.01 20.01
#